data_fc94346a8bebdd9eddcba37bb293d61d
#
_entry.id   fc94346a8bebdd9eddcba37bb293d61d
#
_cell.length_a   1.000
_cell.length_b   1.000
_cell.length_c   1.000
_cell.angle_alpha   90.00
_cell.angle_beta   90.00
_cell.angle_gamma   90.00
#
_symmetry.space_group_name_H-M   'P 1'
#
loop_
_entity.id
_entity.type
_entity.pdbx_description
1 polymer ?
#
loop_
_entity_poly.entity_id
_entity_poly.type
_entity_poly.pdbx_seq_one_letter_code
_entity_poly.pdbx_strand_id
1 'polypeptide(L)'
;YVTYQKDRNGYKISGTDEIRVEAEDGDDVYLTVDSNIQLFVEQAIAESAKQYAFDGVNIMVADAETGAILASASYPSFDPNTRNDIVSYLDSNVSIGTEPGSTMKIYTYMAAMEAGKYNGNDTYLSGIYTAQDGTQIGDHDRAGWGVITYDYGFAQSSNVAVANLVTKYIDRATLGNYFKKLGFGSKTGIELPNEASGKISFQYETEVINASFGQGILTTPIQNIKALTAIANDGVLLQPYIVDKIVDGSTGEVTYQGERTELGQVASSSTVTKMKQLMHDVVDFGTGSIYAMEGYDLIAKTGTAQIASTDGSGYLTGEYDVIRGFAGIYPAENPKLIIYATMTRPQSKSARPLSMIIDQIIVNATQYYGIDTTVDDNEVVDPVVENLMPSFINQTINNATTTLTEMGVTPYVLGNGTKVVSQYPAEGTTITNKEKVFLVTNDDTTIAMPNITGWSLKEVKAFANLLKIPLTVTGNGYVTSQSISEGTILNQDSMLTVTLEVKFQSSA
;
A
#
# COMPACT_ATOMS: atom_id res chain seq x y z
N TYR A 1 -33.12 10.34 -20.95
CA TYR A 1 -33.55 9.72 -22.22
C TYR A 1 -34.88 10.33 -22.70
N VAL A 2 -35.14 10.16 -23.99
CA VAL A 2 -36.42 10.60 -24.60
C VAL A 2 -37.08 9.40 -25.26
N THR A 3 -38.34 9.12 -24.91
CA THR A 3 -39.14 8.05 -25.52
C THR A 3 -40.33 8.69 -26.26
N TYR A 4 -40.51 8.32 -27.50
CA TYR A 4 -41.63 8.80 -28.34
C TYR A 4 -42.04 7.70 -29.32
N GLN A 5 -43.26 7.77 -29.81
CA GLN A 5 -43.78 6.86 -30.83
C GLN A 5 -43.20 7.22 -32.21
N LYS A 6 -42.79 6.20 -32.97
CA LYS A 6 -42.29 6.35 -34.35
C LYS A 6 -43.23 5.69 -35.33
N ASP A 7 -43.34 6.27 -36.54
CA ASP A 7 -43.95 5.61 -37.66
C ASP A 7 -43.06 4.47 -38.21
N ARG A 8 -43.55 3.74 -39.21
CA ARG A 8 -42.81 2.62 -39.81
C ARG A 8 -41.53 3.07 -40.52
N ASN A 9 -41.34 4.36 -40.78
CA ASN A 9 -40.17 4.94 -41.42
C ASN A 9 -39.18 5.52 -40.38
N GLY A 10 -39.53 5.43 -39.08
CA GLY A 10 -38.66 5.91 -37.98
C GLY A 10 -38.89 7.37 -37.59
N TYR A 11 -39.85 8.09 -38.20
CA TYR A 11 -40.15 9.46 -37.84
C TYR A 11 -41.07 9.54 -36.63
N LYS A 12 -40.83 10.54 -35.76
CA LYS A 12 -41.70 10.83 -34.61
C LYS A 12 -43.11 11.15 -35.07
N ILE A 13 -44.11 10.46 -34.48
CA ILE A 13 -45.51 10.71 -34.75
C ILE A 13 -45.93 12.00 -33.99
N SER A 14 -46.38 13.00 -34.74
CA SER A 14 -46.85 14.27 -34.17
C SER A 14 -48.12 14.05 -33.33
N GLY A 15 -48.16 14.68 -32.15
CA GLY A 15 -49.30 14.57 -31.22
C GLY A 15 -49.30 13.32 -30.33
N THR A 16 -48.25 12.52 -30.35
CA THR A 16 -48.06 11.44 -29.36
C THR A 16 -47.28 11.93 -28.16
N ASP A 17 -47.56 11.34 -26.99
CA ASP A 17 -46.86 11.67 -25.76
C ASP A 17 -45.34 11.41 -25.89
N GLU A 18 -44.55 12.38 -25.44
CA GLU A 18 -43.13 12.29 -25.31
C GLU A 18 -42.77 12.21 -23.80
N ILE A 19 -42.16 11.13 -23.42
CA ILE A 19 -41.57 11.00 -22.07
C ILE A 19 -40.12 11.45 -22.17
N ARG A 20 -39.82 12.56 -21.51
CA ARG A 20 -38.47 13.08 -21.40
C ARG A 20 -38.02 12.96 -19.95
N VAL A 21 -36.96 12.21 -19.75
CA VAL A 21 -36.26 12.17 -18.48
C VAL A 21 -34.97 12.96 -18.67
N GLU A 22 -34.87 14.08 -17.99
CA GLU A 22 -33.68 14.92 -18.04
C GLU A 22 -32.46 14.12 -17.58
N ALA A 23 -31.28 14.55 -18.00
CA ALA A 23 -30.04 14.00 -17.48
C ALA A 23 -29.86 14.53 -16.05
N GLU A 24 -29.58 13.62 -15.15
CA GLU A 24 -29.13 13.95 -13.80
C GLU A 24 -27.62 13.73 -13.77
N ASP A 25 -26.88 14.66 -13.19
CA ASP A 25 -25.45 14.51 -12.97
C ASP A 25 -25.22 13.35 -11.98
N GLY A 26 -24.20 12.58 -12.23
CA GLY A 26 -23.82 11.51 -11.30
C GLY A 26 -23.17 12.08 -10.04
N ASP A 27 -23.05 11.23 -9.04
CA ASP A 27 -22.36 11.56 -7.80
C ASP A 27 -20.84 11.66 -8.02
N ASP A 28 -20.18 12.51 -7.24
CA ASP A 28 -18.73 12.60 -7.18
C ASP A 28 -18.18 11.54 -6.23
N VAL A 29 -17.27 10.69 -6.73
CA VAL A 29 -16.61 9.65 -5.94
C VAL A 29 -15.19 10.07 -5.61
N TYR A 30 -14.90 10.16 -4.33
CA TYR A 30 -13.55 10.44 -3.81
C TYR A 30 -12.92 9.13 -3.34
N LEU A 31 -11.67 8.91 -3.74
CA LEU A 31 -10.92 7.71 -3.37
C LEU A 31 -9.91 7.99 -2.25
N THR A 32 -9.58 6.96 -1.49
CA THR A 32 -8.49 6.99 -0.49
C THR A 32 -7.11 6.99 -1.14
N VAL A 33 -7.02 6.76 -2.45
CA VAL A 33 -5.75 6.72 -3.19
C VAL A 33 -5.00 8.04 -3.03
N ASP A 34 -3.83 7.95 -2.40
CA ASP A 34 -2.91 9.08 -2.29
C ASP A 34 -2.10 9.21 -3.59
N SER A 35 -2.23 10.36 -4.26
CA SER A 35 -1.60 10.59 -5.56
C SER A 35 -0.07 10.50 -5.51
N ASN A 36 0.57 10.82 -4.36
CA ASN A 36 2.01 10.73 -4.22
C ASN A 36 2.43 9.27 -4.00
N ILE A 37 1.75 8.54 -3.11
CA ILE A 37 2.05 7.12 -2.87
C ILE A 37 1.81 6.30 -4.15
N GLN A 38 0.70 6.53 -4.85
CA GLN A 38 0.43 5.88 -6.14
C GLN A 38 1.56 6.16 -7.14
N LEU A 39 1.97 7.42 -7.23
CA LEU A 39 3.04 7.84 -8.12
C LEU A 39 4.38 7.18 -7.76
N PHE A 40 4.74 7.11 -6.48
CA PHE A 40 5.98 6.44 -6.05
C PHE A 40 5.99 4.96 -6.46
N VAL A 41 4.85 4.28 -6.32
CA VAL A 41 4.70 2.88 -6.73
C VAL A 41 4.88 2.72 -8.25
N GLU A 42 4.18 3.53 -9.05
CA GLU A 42 4.24 3.44 -10.52
C GLU A 42 5.64 3.73 -11.06
N GLN A 43 6.32 4.72 -10.48
CA GLN A 43 7.68 5.06 -10.87
C GLN A 43 8.69 4.01 -10.48
N ALA A 44 8.58 3.47 -9.27
CA ALA A 44 9.44 2.40 -8.83
C ALA A 44 9.33 1.17 -9.73
N ILE A 45 8.09 0.83 -10.17
CA ILE A 45 7.88 -0.23 -11.17
C ILE A 45 8.57 0.12 -12.49
N ALA A 46 8.37 1.35 -12.99
CA ALA A 46 8.94 1.79 -14.25
C ALA A 46 10.48 1.80 -14.24
N GLU A 47 11.10 2.24 -13.13
CA GLU A 47 12.56 2.21 -12.98
C GLU A 47 13.11 0.78 -12.91
N SER A 48 12.44 -0.12 -12.18
CA SER A 48 12.83 -1.54 -12.17
C SER A 48 12.70 -2.17 -13.55
N ALA A 49 11.64 -1.85 -14.31
CA ALA A 49 11.40 -2.37 -15.66
C ALA A 49 12.44 -1.89 -16.69
N LYS A 50 13.13 -0.77 -16.45
CA LYS A 50 14.26 -0.34 -17.29
C LYS A 50 15.51 -1.21 -17.13
N GLN A 51 15.67 -1.83 -15.95
CA GLN A 51 16.89 -2.57 -15.61
C GLN A 51 16.68 -4.09 -15.66
N TYR A 52 15.47 -4.55 -15.40
CA TYR A 52 15.14 -5.97 -15.30
C TYR A 52 13.91 -6.31 -16.14
N ALA A 53 13.93 -7.46 -16.77
CA ALA A 53 12.75 -8.02 -17.42
C ALA A 53 11.95 -8.87 -16.42
N PHE A 54 10.62 -8.75 -16.48
CA PHE A 54 9.64 -9.55 -15.75
C PHE A 54 8.29 -9.54 -16.47
N ASP A 55 7.46 -10.56 -16.26
CA ASP A 55 6.17 -10.65 -16.95
C ASP A 55 5.08 -9.79 -16.28
N GLY A 56 5.17 -9.60 -14.97
CA GLY A 56 4.17 -8.83 -14.27
C GLY A 56 4.59 -8.40 -12.87
N VAL A 57 3.99 -7.31 -12.40
CA VAL A 57 4.10 -6.82 -11.02
C VAL A 57 2.72 -6.42 -10.54
N ASN A 58 2.39 -6.77 -9.31
CA ASN A 58 1.21 -6.29 -8.59
C ASN A 58 1.68 -5.72 -7.25
N ILE A 59 1.30 -4.50 -6.94
CA ILE A 59 1.64 -3.83 -5.68
C ILE A 59 0.41 -3.14 -5.14
N MET A 60 0.15 -3.34 -3.86
CA MET A 60 -0.87 -2.64 -3.13
C MET A 60 -0.28 -2.07 -1.85
N VAL A 61 -0.59 -0.81 -1.58
CA VAL A 61 -0.17 -0.10 -0.36
C VAL A 61 -1.42 0.36 0.36
N ALA A 62 -1.48 0.09 1.66
CA ALA A 62 -2.57 0.53 2.51
C ALA A 62 -2.04 1.34 3.69
N ASP A 63 -2.86 2.25 4.18
CA ASP A 63 -2.68 2.90 5.47
C ASP A 63 -2.82 1.85 6.57
N ALA A 64 -1.81 1.77 7.41
CA ALA A 64 -1.72 0.72 8.42
C ALA A 64 -2.73 0.89 9.55
N GLU A 65 -3.12 2.12 9.85
CA GLU A 65 -4.03 2.45 10.93
C GLU A 65 -5.49 2.25 10.55
N THR A 66 -5.86 2.61 9.31
CA THR A 66 -7.27 2.65 8.88
C THR A 66 -7.66 1.51 7.95
N GLY A 67 -6.71 0.90 7.23
CA GLY A 67 -6.97 -0.06 6.19
C GLY A 67 -7.37 0.57 4.84
N ALA A 68 -7.30 1.91 4.72
CA ALA A 68 -7.52 2.64 3.48
C ALA A 68 -6.48 2.28 2.42
N ILE A 69 -6.90 2.03 1.19
CA ILE A 69 -5.97 1.75 0.09
C ILE A 69 -5.38 3.06 -0.42
N LEU A 70 -4.07 3.23 -0.25
CA LEU A 70 -3.33 4.41 -0.68
C LEU A 70 -2.78 4.29 -2.10
N ALA A 71 -2.50 3.07 -2.54
CA ALA A 71 -2.07 2.79 -3.91
C ALA A 71 -2.44 1.38 -4.34
N SER A 72 -2.82 1.23 -5.61
CA SER A 72 -2.97 -0.05 -6.31
C SER A 72 -2.35 0.08 -7.69
N ALA A 73 -1.30 -0.69 -7.98
CA ALA A 73 -0.61 -0.63 -9.25
C ALA A 73 -0.29 -2.03 -9.78
N SER A 74 -0.31 -2.17 -11.09
CA SER A 74 0.06 -3.40 -11.79
C SER A 74 0.91 -3.10 -13.03
N TYR A 75 1.72 -4.07 -13.43
CA TYR A 75 2.46 -4.04 -14.67
C TYR A 75 2.27 -5.40 -15.40
N PRO A 76 2.02 -5.41 -16.72
CA PRO A 76 1.75 -4.25 -17.56
C PRO A 76 0.47 -3.52 -17.17
N SER A 77 0.40 -2.22 -17.44
CA SER A 77 -0.76 -1.37 -17.21
C SER A 77 -1.16 -0.66 -18.51
N PHE A 78 -2.17 0.19 -18.46
CA PHE A 78 -2.63 0.96 -19.61
C PHE A 78 -2.83 2.44 -19.22
N ASP A 79 -2.77 3.31 -20.22
CA ASP A 79 -3.12 4.73 -20.05
C ASP A 79 -4.63 4.91 -20.29
N PRO A 80 -5.42 5.26 -19.27
CA PRO A 80 -6.88 5.44 -19.42
C PRO A 80 -7.24 6.62 -20.33
N ASN A 81 -6.33 7.57 -20.56
CA ASN A 81 -6.55 8.71 -21.42
C ASN A 81 -6.48 8.34 -22.90
N THR A 82 -5.53 7.52 -23.29
CA THR A 82 -5.37 7.07 -24.66
C THR A 82 -6.21 5.84 -24.99
N ARG A 83 -6.41 4.97 -24.01
CA ARG A 83 -7.15 3.70 -24.10
C ARG A 83 -6.69 2.79 -25.25
N ASN A 84 -5.43 2.92 -25.66
CA ASN A 84 -4.80 2.07 -26.65
C ASN A 84 -4.19 0.86 -25.98
N ASP A 85 -4.20 -0.28 -26.67
CA ASP A 85 -3.54 -1.53 -26.26
C ASP A 85 -3.97 -2.08 -24.88
N ILE A 86 -5.23 -1.81 -24.48
CA ILE A 86 -5.79 -2.32 -23.23
C ILE A 86 -6.01 -3.83 -23.35
N VAL A 87 -5.24 -4.59 -22.57
CA VAL A 87 -5.37 -6.06 -22.48
C VAL A 87 -6.46 -6.43 -21.47
N SER A 88 -6.55 -5.69 -20.36
CA SER A 88 -7.53 -5.93 -19.30
C SER A 88 -7.87 -4.61 -18.59
N TYR A 89 -9.14 -4.45 -18.23
CA TYR A 89 -9.61 -3.38 -17.34
C TYR A 89 -9.67 -3.80 -15.86
N LEU A 90 -9.31 -5.07 -15.56
CA LEU A 90 -9.39 -5.60 -14.21
C LEU A 90 -8.19 -5.12 -13.40
N ASP A 91 -8.45 -4.65 -12.19
CA ASP A 91 -7.40 -4.50 -11.19
C ASP A 91 -6.98 -5.89 -10.71
N SER A 92 -5.79 -6.33 -11.11
CA SER A 92 -5.25 -7.64 -10.76
C SER A 92 -4.98 -7.81 -9.26
N ASN A 93 -4.83 -6.72 -8.51
CA ASN A 93 -4.66 -6.76 -7.07
C ASN A 93 -5.92 -7.26 -6.33
N VAL A 94 -7.09 -7.14 -6.95
CA VAL A 94 -8.36 -7.63 -6.40
C VAL A 94 -8.97 -8.79 -7.17
N SER A 95 -8.72 -8.88 -8.48
CA SER A 95 -9.43 -9.81 -9.38
C SER A 95 -8.68 -11.11 -9.67
N ILE A 96 -7.37 -11.16 -9.39
CA ILE A 96 -6.53 -12.32 -9.71
C ILE A 96 -5.93 -12.93 -8.44
N GLY A 97 -6.29 -14.19 -8.17
CA GLY A 97 -5.66 -14.98 -7.12
C GLY A 97 -4.40 -15.66 -7.63
N THR A 98 -3.33 -15.58 -6.87
CA THR A 98 -2.06 -16.28 -7.10
C THR A 98 -1.67 -17.08 -5.86
N GLU A 99 -0.76 -18.04 -6.02
CA GLU A 99 -0.17 -18.72 -4.88
C GLU A 99 0.74 -17.73 -4.12
N PRO A 100 0.45 -17.46 -2.82
CA PRO A 100 1.19 -16.42 -2.06
C PRO A 100 2.61 -16.85 -1.67
N GLY A 101 2.90 -18.16 -1.77
CA GLY A 101 4.19 -18.70 -1.35
C GLY A 101 4.47 -18.43 0.13
N SER A 102 5.74 -18.26 0.47
CA SER A 102 6.21 -18.17 1.86
C SER A 102 5.69 -16.98 2.67
N THR A 103 4.97 -16.03 2.08
CA THR A 103 4.26 -14.99 2.87
C THR A 103 3.18 -15.60 3.74
N MET A 104 2.58 -16.74 3.34
CA MET A 104 1.60 -17.49 4.14
C MET A 104 2.16 -18.01 5.46
N LYS A 105 3.46 -18.17 5.59
CA LYS A 105 4.09 -18.63 6.84
C LYS A 105 3.83 -17.69 8.01
N ILE A 106 3.63 -16.40 7.76
CA ILE A 106 3.17 -15.44 8.77
C ILE A 106 1.95 -16.02 9.49
N TYR A 107 0.93 -16.36 8.74
CA TYR A 107 -0.36 -16.78 9.28
C TYR A 107 -0.35 -18.21 9.82
N THR A 108 0.52 -19.07 9.29
CA THR A 108 0.74 -20.42 9.82
C THR A 108 1.39 -20.39 11.20
N TYR A 109 2.38 -19.54 11.39
CA TYR A 109 3.02 -19.32 12.71
C TYR A 109 2.04 -18.68 13.69
N MET A 110 1.29 -17.67 13.26
CA MET A 110 0.23 -17.06 14.09
C MET A 110 -0.82 -18.08 14.50
N ALA A 111 -1.24 -18.99 13.61
CA ALA A 111 -2.17 -20.07 13.94
C ALA A 111 -1.63 -20.98 15.05
N ALA A 112 -0.33 -21.32 15.01
CA ALA A 112 0.30 -22.13 16.04
C ALA A 112 0.44 -21.36 17.38
N MET A 113 0.75 -20.06 17.33
CA MET A 113 0.81 -19.19 18.51
C MET A 113 -0.57 -19.08 19.17
N GLU A 114 -1.61 -18.75 18.42
CA GLU A 114 -2.98 -18.60 18.92
C GLU A 114 -3.57 -19.93 19.45
N ALA A 115 -3.11 -21.06 18.93
CA ALA A 115 -3.45 -22.38 19.47
C ALA A 115 -2.67 -22.71 20.77
N GLY A 116 -1.75 -21.84 21.23
CA GLY A 116 -0.90 -22.08 22.39
C GLY A 116 0.08 -23.24 22.18
N LYS A 117 0.46 -23.53 20.95
CA LYS A 117 1.31 -24.66 20.57
C LYS A 117 2.69 -24.26 20.04
N TYR A 118 2.95 -22.96 19.95
CA TYR A 118 4.21 -22.44 19.44
C TYR A 118 5.20 -22.14 20.59
N ASN A 119 6.40 -22.68 20.45
CA ASN A 119 7.56 -22.25 21.21
C ASN A 119 8.73 -22.03 20.23
N GLY A 120 9.12 -20.79 20.05
CA GLY A 120 10.16 -20.40 19.10
C GLY A 120 11.53 -21.02 19.34
N ASN A 121 11.83 -21.41 20.60
CA ASN A 121 13.08 -22.06 21.00
C ASN A 121 13.09 -23.58 20.78
N ASP A 122 11.93 -24.19 20.52
CA ASP A 122 11.91 -25.62 20.12
C ASP A 122 12.71 -25.79 18.83
N THR A 123 13.28 -26.98 18.66
CA THR A 123 14.19 -27.27 17.55
C THR A 123 13.68 -28.37 16.65
N TYR A 124 14.10 -28.33 15.40
CA TYR A 124 13.84 -29.39 14.42
C TYR A 124 15.05 -29.53 13.47
N LEU A 125 15.15 -30.68 12.82
CA LEU A 125 16.14 -30.90 11.76
C LEU A 125 15.62 -30.32 10.45
N SER A 126 16.33 -29.32 9.92
CA SER A 126 16.01 -28.64 8.65
C SER A 126 16.44 -29.45 7.44
N GLY A 127 16.14 -28.96 6.24
CA GLY A 127 16.55 -29.52 4.97
C GLY A 127 15.42 -30.26 4.25
N ILE A 128 15.01 -31.44 4.71
CA ILE A 128 13.95 -32.25 4.08
C ILE A 128 13.01 -32.83 5.14
N TYR A 129 11.70 -32.63 4.94
CA TYR A 129 10.63 -33.30 5.65
C TYR A 129 9.99 -34.34 4.72
N THR A 130 9.70 -35.55 5.21
CA THR A 130 8.99 -36.58 4.46
C THR A 130 7.61 -36.73 5.04
N ALA A 131 6.59 -36.45 4.23
CA ALA A 131 5.17 -36.63 4.58
C ALA A 131 4.78 -38.12 4.65
N GLN A 132 3.61 -38.41 5.22
CA GLN A 132 3.14 -39.80 5.39
C GLN A 132 2.97 -40.57 4.06
N ASP A 133 2.67 -39.88 2.98
CA ASP A 133 2.56 -40.43 1.64
C ASP A 133 3.90 -40.62 0.92
N GLY A 134 5.01 -40.27 1.59
CA GLY A 134 6.37 -40.33 1.04
C GLY A 134 6.79 -39.10 0.27
N THR A 135 5.93 -38.07 0.14
CA THR A 135 6.27 -36.82 -0.53
C THR A 135 7.36 -36.05 0.27
N GLN A 136 8.38 -35.60 -0.42
CA GLN A 136 9.47 -34.85 0.19
C GLN A 136 9.24 -33.34 0.04
N ILE A 137 9.15 -32.65 1.17
CA ILE A 137 9.10 -31.19 1.27
C ILE A 137 10.49 -30.71 1.63
N GLY A 138 11.08 -29.90 0.77
CA GLY A 138 12.44 -29.37 1.00
C GLY A 138 12.44 -27.89 1.39
N ASP A 139 13.41 -27.52 2.22
CA ASP A 139 13.83 -26.14 2.33
C ASP A 139 14.49 -25.68 1.01
N HIS A 140 14.66 -24.38 0.80
CA HIS A 140 15.32 -23.87 -0.40
C HIS A 140 16.78 -24.34 -0.50
N ASP A 141 17.46 -24.51 0.63
CA ASP A 141 18.66 -25.31 0.76
C ASP A 141 18.27 -26.70 1.27
N ARG A 142 18.24 -27.68 0.39
CA ARG A 142 17.85 -29.06 0.74
C ARG A 142 18.88 -29.76 1.64
N ALA A 143 20.11 -29.28 1.72
CA ALA A 143 21.09 -29.75 2.72
C ALA A 143 20.71 -29.28 4.13
N GLY A 144 19.97 -28.19 4.23
CA GLY A 144 19.51 -27.60 5.47
C GLY A 144 20.60 -26.91 6.28
N TRP A 145 20.20 -26.44 7.44
CA TRP A 145 21.06 -25.75 8.40
C TRP A 145 21.32 -26.61 9.65
N GLY A 146 21.11 -27.91 9.56
CA GLY A 146 21.19 -28.81 10.72
C GLY A 146 19.98 -28.66 11.64
N VAL A 147 20.19 -28.84 12.94
CA VAL A 147 19.16 -28.65 13.97
C VAL A 147 19.09 -27.16 14.30
N ILE A 148 17.92 -26.56 14.02
CA ILE A 148 17.69 -25.13 14.21
C ILE A 148 16.38 -24.89 14.98
N THR A 149 16.24 -23.69 15.56
CA THR A 149 15.00 -23.26 16.23
C THR A 149 13.91 -22.88 15.22
N TYR A 150 12.64 -22.88 15.67
CA TYR A 150 11.53 -22.39 14.83
C TYR A 150 11.66 -20.91 14.50
N ASP A 151 12.15 -20.08 15.43
CA ASP A 151 12.39 -18.66 15.19
C ASP A 151 13.39 -18.46 14.03
N TYR A 152 14.54 -19.12 14.11
CA TYR A 152 15.53 -19.07 13.04
C TYR A 152 15.00 -19.65 11.73
N GLY A 153 14.20 -20.70 11.80
CA GLY A 153 13.53 -21.30 10.64
C GLY A 153 12.55 -20.33 9.95
N PHE A 154 11.88 -19.46 10.71
CA PHE A 154 11.03 -18.41 10.12
C PHE A 154 11.88 -17.39 9.35
N ALA A 155 12.98 -16.91 9.96
CA ALA A 155 13.90 -15.96 9.32
C ALA A 155 14.48 -16.52 8.01
N GLN A 156 14.85 -17.82 8.00
CA GLN A 156 15.34 -18.53 6.81
C GLN A 156 14.23 -19.03 5.88
N SER A 157 12.98 -18.73 6.20
CA SER A 157 11.82 -19.16 5.40
C SER A 157 11.72 -20.67 5.20
N SER A 158 12.03 -21.46 6.24
CA SER A 158 12.03 -22.92 6.19
C SER A 158 10.63 -23.49 5.91
N ASN A 159 10.51 -24.35 4.89
CA ASN A 159 9.31 -25.13 4.61
C ASN A 159 9.17 -26.29 5.61
N VAL A 160 10.31 -26.85 6.05
CA VAL A 160 10.35 -27.93 7.03
C VAL A 160 9.81 -27.46 8.38
N ALA A 161 10.05 -26.19 8.76
CA ALA A 161 9.47 -25.63 9.97
C ALA A 161 7.94 -25.70 9.95
N VAL A 162 7.30 -25.15 8.91
CA VAL A 162 5.83 -25.13 8.83
C VAL A 162 5.24 -26.53 8.60
N ALA A 163 5.95 -27.42 7.89
CA ALA A 163 5.56 -28.85 7.80
C ALA A 163 5.47 -29.49 9.19
N ASN A 164 6.48 -29.27 10.05
CA ASN A 164 6.44 -29.74 11.42
C ASN A 164 5.33 -29.06 12.25
N LEU A 165 5.10 -27.74 12.09
CA LEU A 165 4.03 -27.05 12.81
C LEU A 165 2.66 -27.66 12.52
N VAL A 166 2.33 -27.87 11.24
CA VAL A 166 0.99 -28.35 10.84
C VAL A 166 0.80 -29.87 10.95
N THR A 167 1.85 -30.63 11.23
CA THR A 167 1.76 -32.10 11.40
C THR A 167 1.93 -32.53 12.85
N LYS A 168 2.63 -31.72 13.67
CA LYS A 168 2.94 -32.08 15.07
C LYS A 168 2.24 -31.22 16.12
N TYR A 169 1.97 -29.96 15.80
CA TYR A 169 1.52 -29.00 16.81
C TYR A 169 0.09 -28.50 16.59
N ILE A 170 -0.31 -28.26 15.33
CA ILE A 170 -1.69 -27.89 15.00
C ILE A 170 -2.24 -28.85 13.93
N ASP A 171 -3.56 -28.98 13.89
CA ASP A 171 -4.21 -29.82 12.89
C ASP A 171 -4.73 -28.99 11.70
N ARG A 172 -5.20 -29.71 10.69
CA ARG A 172 -5.81 -29.15 9.48
C ARG A 172 -6.95 -28.17 9.78
N ALA A 173 -7.80 -28.51 10.76
CA ALA A 173 -8.95 -27.69 11.09
C ALA A 173 -8.53 -26.36 11.72
N THR A 174 -7.55 -26.39 12.61
CA THR A 174 -6.96 -25.21 13.25
C THR A 174 -6.38 -24.28 12.20
N LEU A 175 -5.54 -24.78 11.28
CA LEU A 175 -4.96 -23.96 10.21
C LEU A 175 -6.04 -23.37 9.30
N GLY A 176 -6.98 -24.20 8.82
CA GLY A 176 -8.03 -23.76 7.90
C GLY A 176 -8.99 -22.75 8.51
N ASN A 177 -9.34 -22.94 9.79
CA ASN A 177 -10.17 -21.98 10.51
C ASN A 177 -9.46 -20.66 10.74
N TYR A 178 -8.14 -20.70 11.02
CA TYR A 178 -7.37 -19.48 11.20
C TYR A 178 -7.22 -18.67 9.89
N PHE A 179 -6.95 -19.36 8.77
CA PHE A 179 -6.91 -18.70 7.46
C PHE A 179 -8.27 -18.06 7.12
N LYS A 180 -9.38 -18.74 7.38
CA LYS A 180 -10.72 -18.16 7.19
C LYS A 180 -10.99 -16.97 8.13
N LYS A 181 -10.53 -17.03 9.39
CA LYS A 181 -10.66 -15.94 10.36
C LYS A 181 -9.96 -14.67 9.88
N LEU A 182 -8.85 -14.80 9.15
CA LEU A 182 -8.13 -13.71 8.51
C LEU A 182 -8.77 -13.22 7.19
N GLY A 183 -9.80 -13.90 6.70
CA GLY A 183 -10.53 -13.54 5.48
C GLY A 183 -10.08 -14.25 4.21
N PHE A 184 -9.08 -15.14 4.27
CA PHE A 184 -8.66 -15.91 3.10
C PHE A 184 -9.76 -16.87 2.61
N GLY A 185 -9.89 -16.99 1.29
CA GLY A 185 -10.92 -17.80 0.66
C GLY A 185 -12.29 -17.14 0.55
N SER A 186 -12.39 -15.86 0.89
CA SER A 186 -13.61 -15.03 0.79
C SER A 186 -13.27 -13.66 0.23
N LYS A 187 -14.24 -13.03 -0.43
CA LYS A 187 -14.09 -11.63 -0.83
C LYS A 187 -13.86 -10.75 0.39
N THR A 188 -13.02 -9.72 0.25
CA THR A 188 -12.81 -8.74 1.32
C THR A 188 -14.00 -7.80 1.46
N GLY A 189 -14.70 -7.54 0.36
CA GLY A 189 -15.79 -6.58 0.29
C GLY A 189 -15.33 -5.16 -0.04
N ILE A 190 -14.11 -5.00 -0.60
CA ILE A 190 -13.65 -3.71 -1.11
C ILE A 190 -14.56 -3.21 -2.25
N GLU A 191 -14.74 -1.90 -2.39
CA GLU A 191 -15.66 -1.25 -3.35
C GLU A 191 -15.13 -1.28 -4.79
N LEU A 192 -14.41 -2.34 -5.17
CA LEU A 192 -13.93 -2.55 -6.52
C LEU A 192 -14.65 -3.73 -7.20
N PRO A 193 -14.91 -3.63 -8.50
CA PRO A 193 -15.61 -4.67 -9.24
C PRO A 193 -14.73 -5.92 -9.42
N ASN A 194 -15.40 -7.07 -9.66
CA ASN A 194 -14.77 -8.34 -10.03
C ASN A 194 -13.79 -8.90 -8.99
N GLU A 195 -13.97 -8.59 -7.71
CA GLU A 195 -13.15 -9.13 -6.64
C GLU A 195 -13.23 -10.67 -6.63
N ALA A 196 -12.04 -11.31 -6.61
CA ALA A 196 -11.91 -12.76 -6.50
C ALA A 196 -11.85 -13.20 -5.04
N SER A 197 -12.49 -14.32 -4.72
CA SER A 197 -12.47 -14.89 -3.36
C SER A 197 -11.20 -15.70 -3.03
N GLY A 198 -10.32 -15.89 -4.00
CA GLY A 198 -9.22 -16.83 -3.83
C GLY A 198 -9.73 -18.29 -3.66
N LYS A 199 -8.83 -19.16 -3.20
CA LYS A 199 -9.17 -20.58 -2.94
C LYS A 199 -8.35 -21.10 -1.76
N ILE A 200 -9.03 -21.48 -0.68
CA ILE A 200 -8.44 -22.16 0.47
C ILE A 200 -9.13 -23.51 0.61
N SER A 201 -8.49 -24.56 0.10
CA SER A 201 -9.01 -25.92 0.17
C SER A 201 -7.86 -26.90 0.26
N PHE A 202 -7.87 -27.72 1.29
CA PHE A 202 -6.90 -28.79 1.50
C PHE A 202 -7.55 -29.89 2.35
N GLN A 203 -7.27 -31.16 2.01
CA GLN A 203 -7.84 -32.33 2.66
C GLN A 203 -6.76 -33.29 3.16
N TYR A 204 -5.74 -33.51 2.36
CA TYR A 204 -4.66 -34.44 2.65
C TYR A 204 -3.49 -33.74 3.35
N GLU A 205 -2.67 -34.51 4.07
CA GLU A 205 -1.53 -33.98 4.82
C GLU A 205 -0.60 -33.13 3.93
N THR A 206 -0.26 -33.65 2.75
CA THR A 206 0.62 -32.95 1.81
C THR A 206 0.02 -31.63 1.33
N GLU A 207 -1.32 -31.57 1.12
CA GLU A 207 -2.01 -30.32 0.77
C GLU A 207 -1.99 -29.31 1.93
N VAL A 208 -2.16 -29.80 3.19
CA VAL A 208 -2.05 -28.94 4.39
C VAL A 208 -0.65 -28.37 4.52
N ILE A 209 0.38 -29.21 4.33
CA ILE A 209 1.78 -28.78 4.36
C ILE A 209 2.02 -27.74 3.26
N ASN A 210 1.59 -27.99 2.03
CA ASN A 210 1.75 -27.04 0.92
C ASN A 210 1.03 -25.71 1.20
N ALA A 211 -0.21 -25.75 1.68
CA ALA A 211 -0.97 -24.58 2.05
C ALA A 211 -0.29 -23.76 3.16
N SER A 212 0.41 -24.41 4.09
CA SER A 212 1.10 -23.77 5.21
C SER A 212 2.25 -22.85 4.78
N PHE A 213 2.82 -23.08 3.59
CA PHE A 213 3.80 -22.19 2.97
C PHE A 213 3.31 -21.57 1.65
N GLY A 214 1.99 -21.61 1.41
CA GLY A 214 1.34 -20.83 0.36
C GLY A 214 1.34 -21.45 -1.03
N GLN A 215 1.46 -22.76 -1.14
CA GLN A 215 1.24 -23.52 -2.39
C GLN A 215 -0.07 -24.32 -2.36
N GLY A 216 -0.67 -24.55 -3.52
CA GLY A 216 -1.97 -25.24 -3.63
C GLY A 216 -3.17 -24.42 -3.17
N ILE A 217 -2.99 -23.19 -2.78
CA ILE A 217 -4.02 -22.20 -2.40
C ILE A 217 -3.87 -20.95 -3.25
N LEU A 218 -4.95 -20.18 -3.39
CA LEU A 218 -4.95 -18.92 -4.13
C LEU A 218 -5.41 -17.78 -3.21
N THR A 219 -4.64 -16.72 -3.15
CA THR A 219 -4.98 -15.47 -2.46
C THR A 219 -4.80 -14.27 -3.36
N THR A 220 -5.58 -13.21 -3.15
CA THR A 220 -5.38 -11.94 -3.85
C THR A 220 -4.49 -11.01 -3.03
N PRO A 221 -3.81 -10.02 -3.64
CA PRO A 221 -3.08 -8.99 -2.89
C PRO A 221 -3.94 -8.29 -1.84
N ILE A 222 -5.19 -7.95 -2.17
CA ILE A 222 -6.09 -7.29 -1.19
C ILE A 222 -6.42 -8.18 0.02
N GLN A 223 -6.53 -9.49 -0.14
CA GLN A 223 -6.70 -10.40 0.99
C GLN A 223 -5.46 -10.41 1.89
N ASN A 224 -4.26 -10.33 1.32
CA ASN A 224 -3.02 -10.24 2.08
C ASN A 224 -2.89 -8.88 2.80
N ILE A 225 -3.26 -7.78 2.16
CA ILE A 225 -3.36 -6.46 2.83
C ILE A 225 -4.30 -6.57 4.03
N LYS A 226 -5.51 -7.09 3.84
CA LYS A 226 -6.48 -7.31 4.94
C LYS A 226 -5.87 -8.08 6.10
N ALA A 227 -5.23 -9.22 5.83
CA ALA A 227 -4.63 -10.05 6.87
C ALA A 227 -3.47 -9.36 7.60
N LEU A 228 -2.66 -8.56 6.90
CA LEU A 228 -1.56 -7.79 7.48
C LEU A 228 -2.05 -6.66 8.41
N THR A 229 -3.28 -6.14 8.23
CA THR A 229 -3.83 -5.14 9.15
C THR A 229 -3.86 -5.64 10.59
N ALA A 230 -4.08 -6.95 10.79
CA ALA A 230 -4.07 -7.53 12.13
C ALA A 230 -2.71 -7.40 12.82
N ILE A 231 -1.60 -7.48 12.09
CA ILE A 231 -0.26 -7.31 12.65
C ILE A 231 0.02 -5.83 12.95
N ALA A 232 -0.42 -4.94 12.07
CA ALA A 232 -0.26 -3.50 12.24
C ALA A 232 -1.13 -2.94 13.40
N ASN A 233 -2.25 -3.58 13.73
CA ASN A 233 -3.25 -3.11 14.68
C ASN A 233 -3.44 -4.03 15.88
N ASP A 234 -2.36 -4.52 16.47
CA ASP A 234 -2.35 -5.32 17.71
C ASP A 234 -3.37 -6.49 17.70
N GLY A 235 -3.51 -7.14 16.54
CA GLY A 235 -4.37 -8.29 16.33
C GLY A 235 -5.80 -7.97 15.89
N VAL A 236 -6.16 -6.70 15.73
CA VAL A 236 -7.45 -6.29 15.20
C VAL A 236 -7.41 -6.33 13.67
N LEU A 237 -8.29 -7.13 13.07
CA LEU A 237 -8.45 -7.21 11.63
C LEU A 237 -9.31 -6.05 11.13
N LEU A 238 -8.83 -5.34 10.11
CA LEU A 238 -9.56 -4.23 9.50
C LEU A 238 -10.19 -4.62 8.16
N GLN A 239 -11.29 -3.94 7.82
CA GLN A 239 -11.88 -3.95 6.49
C GLN A 239 -11.08 -3.00 5.58
N PRO A 240 -10.43 -3.47 4.51
CA PRO A 240 -9.84 -2.56 3.54
C PRO A 240 -10.93 -1.85 2.74
N TYR A 241 -10.72 -0.58 2.41
CA TYR A 241 -11.62 0.24 1.62
C TYR A 241 -10.85 1.20 0.71
N ILE A 242 -11.48 1.61 -0.40
CA ILE A 242 -10.88 2.52 -1.39
C ILE A 242 -11.75 3.75 -1.67
N VAL A 243 -13.02 3.73 -1.31
CA VAL A 243 -13.89 4.91 -1.43
C VAL A 243 -13.82 5.72 -0.14
N ASP A 244 -13.28 6.94 -0.22
CA ASP A 244 -13.24 7.89 0.90
C ASP A 244 -14.65 8.45 1.16
N LYS A 245 -15.28 8.99 0.11
CA LYS A 245 -16.66 9.50 0.21
C LYS A 245 -17.33 9.57 -1.14
N ILE A 246 -18.68 9.61 -1.11
CA ILE A 246 -19.51 9.90 -2.27
C ILE A 246 -20.33 11.16 -1.96
N VAL A 247 -20.32 12.10 -2.88
CA VAL A 247 -21.03 13.38 -2.76
C VAL A 247 -22.07 13.46 -3.87
N ASP A 248 -23.32 13.69 -3.51
CA ASP A 248 -24.41 13.92 -4.46
C ASP A 248 -24.11 15.14 -5.34
N GLY A 249 -24.02 14.93 -6.65
CA GLY A 249 -23.62 15.97 -7.61
C GLY A 249 -24.61 17.13 -7.72
N SER A 250 -25.84 16.96 -7.25
CA SER A 250 -26.91 17.98 -7.32
C SER A 250 -27.04 18.80 -6.04
N THR A 251 -26.85 18.15 -4.87
CA THR A 251 -27.06 18.78 -3.56
C THR A 251 -25.76 19.14 -2.86
N GLY A 252 -24.64 18.47 -3.21
CA GLY A 252 -23.38 18.58 -2.51
C GLY A 252 -23.37 17.84 -1.15
N GLU A 253 -24.40 17.04 -0.85
CA GLU A 253 -24.49 16.26 0.39
C GLU A 253 -23.62 15.01 0.30
N VAL A 254 -22.92 14.66 1.40
CA VAL A 254 -22.17 13.41 1.50
C VAL A 254 -23.14 12.27 1.72
N THR A 255 -23.25 11.37 0.74
CA THR A 255 -24.17 10.21 0.77
C THR A 255 -23.50 8.93 1.28
N TYR A 256 -22.17 8.86 1.22
CA TYR A 256 -21.35 7.77 1.76
C TYR A 256 -20.05 8.34 2.31
N GLN A 257 -19.58 7.79 3.44
CA GLN A 257 -18.28 8.09 4.04
C GLN A 257 -17.57 6.78 4.36
N GLY A 258 -16.40 6.57 3.76
CA GLY A 258 -15.50 5.49 4.12
C GLY A 258 -14.83 5.78 5.46
N GLU A 259 -14.68 4.75 6.28
CA GLU A 259 -14.07 4.88 7.60
C GLU A 259 -13.39 3.58 8.04
N ARG A 260 -12.48 3.72 9.00
CA ARG A 260 -11.88 2.57 9.67
C ARG A 260 -12.97 1.64 10.23
N THR A 261 -13.01 0.40 9.75
CA THR A 261 -13.96 -0.62 10.20
C THR A 261 -13.22 -1.82 10.76
N GLU A 262 -13.45 -2.10 12.03
CA GLU A 262 -12.87 -3.24 12.74
C GLU A 262 -13.74 -4.49 12.56
N LEU A 263 -13.11 -5.58 12.10
CA LEU A 263 -13.76 -6.89 11.91
C LEU A 263 -13.60 -7.80 13.13
N GLY A 264 -12.87 -7.33 14.14
CA GLY A 264 -12.66 -8.03 15.43
C GLY A 264 -11.24 -8.52 15.64
N GLN A 265 -11.01 -9.01 16.86
CA GLN A 265 -9.70 -9.52 17.29
C GLN A 265 -9.43 -10.90 16.68
N VAL A 266 -8.36 -11.03 15.93
CA VAL A 266 -7.94 -12.30 15.30
C VAL A 266 -6.67 -12.89 15.90
N ALA A 267 -5.86 -12.06 16.58
CA ALA A 267 -4.67 -12.48 17.27
C ALA A 267 -4.52 -11.74 18.61
N SER A 268 -3.83 -12.33 19.57
CA SER A 268 -3.46 -11.69 20.82
C SER A 268 -2.28 -10.73 20.63
N SER A 269 -2.14 -9.71 21.48
CA SER A 269 -0.99 -8.79 21.48
C SER A 269 0.35 -9.53 21.58
N SER A 270 0.41 -10.63 22.35
CA SER A 270 1.61 -11.44 22.46
C SER A 270 1.99 -12.13 21.14
N THR A 271 0.98 -12.61 20.38
CA THR A 271 1.18 -13.18 19.03
C THR A 271 1.69 -12.10 18.07
N VAL A 272 1.10 -10.91 18.10
CA VAL A 272 1.50 -9.80 17.24
C VAL A 272 2.93 -9.36 17.55
N THR A 273 3.27 -9.14 18.83
CA THR A 273 4.62 -8.77 19.24
C THR A 273 5.64 -9.80 18.77
N LYS A 274 5.34 -11.10 18.96
CA LYS A 274 6.23 -12.16 18.50
C LYS A 274 6.33 -12.21 16.98
N MET A 275 5.24 -11.99 16.26
CA MET A 275 5.26 -11.97 14.80
C MET A 275 6.05 -10.79 14.24
N LYS A 276 5.89 -9.59 14.82
CA LYS A 276 6.72 -8.42 14.45
C LYS A 276 8.20 -8.71 14.64
N GLN A 277 8.59 -9.33 15.78
CA GLN A 277 9.96 -9.76 16.01
C GLN A 277 10.46 -10.73 14.93
N LEU A 278 9.67 -11.75 14.60
CA LEU A 278 10.03 -12.70 13.55
C LEU A 278 10.16 -12.08 12.17
N MET A 279 9.29 -11.14 11.84
CA MET A 279 9.35 -10.41 10.56
C MET A 279 10.53 -9.43 10.52
N HIS A 280 10.96 -8.89 11.67
CA HIS A 280 12.18 -8.10 11.80
C HIS A 280 13.40 -8.99 11.52
N ASP A 281 13.47 -10.17 12.15
CA ASP A 281 14.56 -11.13 11.95
C ASP A 281 14.72 -11.56 10.48
N VAL A 282 13.62 -11.62 9.71
CA VAL A 282 13.67 -11.87 8.25
C VAL A 282 14.44 -10.79 7.52
N VAL A 283 14.27 -9.52 7.89
CA VAL A 283 14.94 -8.38 7.25
C VAL A 283 16.36 -8.20 7.79
N ASP A 284 16.55 -8.39 9.09
CA ASP A 284 17.85 -8.17 9.74
C ASP A 284 18.92 -9.19 9.26
N PHE A 285 18.62 -10.48 9.33
CA PHE A 285 19.59 -11.54 8.98
C PHE A 285 19.01 -12.70 8.16
N GLY A 286 17.72 -12.66 7.83
CA GLY A 286 17.03 -13.74 7.12
C GLY A 286 16.97 -13.53 5.59
N THR A 287 15.97 -14.17 4.98
CA THR A 287 15.76 -14.13 3.52
C THR A 287 15.34 -12.75 2.98
N GLY A 288 15.01 -11.82 3.84
CA GLY A 288 14.64 -10.44 3.53
C GLY A 288 15.77 -9.42 3.67
N SER A 289 17.00 -9.84 3.96
CA SER A 289 18.13 -8.91 4.15
C SER A 289 18.43 -8.02 2.96
N ILE A 290 18.00 -8.42 1.74
CA ILE A 290 18.10 -7.58 0.55
C ILE A 290 17.19 -6.33 0.58
N TYR A 291 16.21 -6.29 1.49
CA TYR A 291 15.31 -5.14 1.73
C TYR A 291 15.76 -4.30 2.93
N ALA A 292 16.85 -4.71 3.62
CA ALA A 292 17.37 -3.95 4.74
C ALA A 292 17.99 -2.64 4.24
N MET A 293 17.60 -1.54 4.86
CA MET A 293 18.15 -0.21 4.61
C MET A 293 18.52 0.42 5.94
N GLU A 294 19.74 0.96 6.04
CA GLU A 294 20.19 1.63 7.27
C GLU A 294 19.27 2.80 7.64
N GLY A 295 18.81 2.82 8.89
CA GLY A 295 17.90 3.86 9.39
C GLY A 295 16.41 3.64 9.05
N TYR A 296 16.04 2.54 8.37
CA TYR A 296 14.63 2.25 8.04
C TYR A 296 14.18 1.00 8.78
N ASP A 297 13.28 1.17 9.74
CA ASP A 297 12.74 0.08 10.55
C ASP A 297 11.61 -0.66 9.82
N LEU A 298 11.98 -1.55 8.91
CA LEU A 298 11.07 -2.36 8.10
C LEU A 298 10.93 -3.76 8.67
N ILE A 299 9.71 -4.25 8.81
CA ILE A 299 9.44 -5.67 9.05
C ILE A 299 8.77 -6.29 7.83
N ALA A 300 9.21 -7.48 7.44
CA ALA A 300 8.68 -8.12 6.25
C ALA A 300 8.79 -9.65 6.26
N LYS A 301 8.06 -10.28 5.34
CA LYS A 301 8.25 -11.67 4.95
C LYS A 301 8.34 -11.76 3.44
N THR A 302 9.40 -12.40 2.96
CA THR A 302 9.59 -12.70 1.54
C THR A 302 8.81 -13.95 1.14
N GLY A 303 8.39 -13.97 -0.13
CA GLY A 303 7.74 -15.11 -0.76
C GLY A 303 8.47 -15.53 -2.03
N THR A 304 8.44 -16.81 -2.32
CA THR A 304 8.73 -17.39 -3.63
C THR A 304 7.75 -18.54 -3.83
N ALA A 305 6.94 -18.44 -4.86
CA ALA A 305 6.02 -19.49 -5.27
C ALA A 305 6.41 -19.96 -6.67
N GLN A 306 6.26 -21.26 -6.94
CA GLN A 306 6.37 -21.79 -8.29
C GLN A 306 5.10 -21.46 -9.08
N ILE A 307 5.23 -21.28 -10.39
CA ILE A 307 4.08 -21.03 -11.25
C ILE A 307 3.46 -22.37 -11.63
N ALA A 308 2.16 -22.55 -11.34
CA ALA A 308 1.44 -23.73 -11.74
C ALA A 308 1.35 -23.84 -13.27
N SER A 309 1.52 -25.05 -13.80
CA SER A 309 1.33 -25.33 -15.22
C SER A 309 -0.14 -25.22 -15.60
N THR A 310 -0.41 -24.64 -16.76
CA THR A 310 -1.78 -24.46 -17.28
C THR A 310 -2.42 -25.78 -17.74
N ASP A 311 -1.63 -26.82 -17.98
CA ASP A 311 -2.11 -28.14 -18.37
C ASP A 311 -2.41 -29.06 -17.18
N GLY A 312 -2.22 -28.57 -15.94
CA GLY A 312 -2.45 -29.33 -14.73
C GLY A 312 -1.34 -30.34 -14.38
N SER A 313 -0.20 -30.31 -15.08
CA SER A 313 0.94 -31.23 -14.84
C SER A 313 1.76 -30.91 -13.59
N GLY A 314 1.31 -29.97 -12.76
CA GLY A 314 2.02 -29.49 -11.56
C GLY A 314 2.60 -28.10 -11.72
N TYR A 315 3.87 -27.92 -11.46
CA TYR A 315 4.56 -26.62 -11.54
C TYR A 315 5.52 -26.56 -12.72
N LEU A 316 5.67 -25.37 -13.28
CA LEU A 316 6.71 -25.07 -14.25
C LEU A 316 8.08 -25.20 -13.61
N THR A 317 9.08 -25.61 -14.39
CA THR A 317 10.43 -25.91 -13.89
C THR A 317 11.52 -25.03 -14.48
N GLY A 318 11.15 -23.97 -15.23
CA GLY A 318 12.10 -22.99 -15.72
C GLY A 318 12.74 -22.20 -14.57
N GLU A 319 13.97 -21.77 -14.74
CA GLU A 319 14.76 -21.06 -13.73
C GLU A 319 14.07 -19.81 -13.18
N TYR A 320 13.26 -19.16 -14.02
CA TYR A 320 12.53 -17.93 -13.70
C TYR A 320 11.00 -18.14 -13.58
N ASP A 321 10.54 -19.38 -13.64
CA ASP A 321 9.12 -19.71 -13.50
C ASP A 321 8.65 -19.61 -12.03
N VAL A 322 8.83 -18.43 -11.46
CA VAL A 322 8.50 -18.13 -10.07
C VAL A 322 7.74 -16.81 -9.94
N ILE A 323 6.97 -16.70 -8.87
CA ILE A 323 6.42 -15.45 -8.37
C ILE A 323 7.20 -15.08 -7.12
N ARG A 324 7.87 -13.94 -7.14
CA ARG A 324 8.48 -13.32 -5.96
C ARG A 324 7.41 -12.55 -5.21
N GLY A 325 7.34 -12.73 -3.90
CA GLY A 325 6.38 -12.05 -3.04
C GLY A 325 7.06 -11.27 -1.93
N PHE A 326 6.41 -10.20 -1.52
CA PHE A 326 6.80 -9.37 -0.38
C PHE A 326 5.54 -8.98 0.40
N ALA A 327 5.58 -9.16 1.72
CA ALA A 327 4.54 -8.73 2.66
C ALA A 327 5.25 -7.96 3.78
N GLY A 328 5.03 -6.66 3.86
CA GLY A 328 5.78 -5.79 4.77
C GLY A 328 4.92 -4.73 5.44
N ILE A 329 5.42 -4.24 6.58
CA ILE A 329 4.83 -3.16 7.38
C ILE A 329 5.95 -2.18 7.69
N TYR A 330 5.69 -0.89 7.53
CA TYR A 330 6.67 0.17 7.73
C TYR A 330 6.04 1.44 8.32
N PRO A 331 6.70 2.08 9.29
CA PRO A 331 7.73 1.52 10.16
C PRO A 331 7.22 0.32 10.98
N ALA A 332 8.12 -0.47 11.59
CA ALA A 332 7.75 -1.58 12.47
C ALA A 332 7.05 -1.08 13.74
N GLU A 333 7.60 -0.01 14.32
CA GLU A 333 6.98 0.75 15.39
C GLU A 333 6.11 1.87 14.81
N ASN A 334 4.91 2.04 15.35
CA ASN A 334 3.92 3.00 14.86
C ASN A 334 3.68 2.89 13.34
N PRO A 335 3.18 1.75 12.85
CA PRO A 335 3.04 1.46 11.43
C PRO A 335 2.25 2.53 10.68
N LYS A 336 2.76 2.96 9.52
CA LYS A 336 2.07 3.87 8.60
C LYS A 336 1.64 3.16 7.32
N LEU A 337 2.46 2.23 6.83
CA LEU A 337 2.20 1.53 5.58
C LEU A 337 2.16 0.03 5.77
N ILE A 338 1.20 -0.60 5.10
CA ILE A 338 1.20 -2.02 4.79
C ILE A 338 1.44 -2.15 3.29
N ILE A 339 2.43 -2.95 2.91
CA ILE A 339 2.79 -3.16 1.51
C ILE A 339 2.71 -4.66 1.19
N TYR A 340 1.95 -5.00 0.17
CA TYR A 340 1.98 -6.35 -0.40
C TYR A 340 2.32 -6.25 -1.89
N ALA A 341 3.33 -7.00 -2.31
CA ALA A 341 3.83 -6.97 -3.67
C ALA A 341 4.12 -8.37 -4.20
N THR A 342 3.85 -8.57 -5.49
CA THR A 342 4.25 -9.78 -6.22
C THR A 342 4.89 -9.41 -7.55
N MET A 343 5.89 -10.17 -7.96
CA MET A 343 6.55 -10.03 -9.26
C MET A 343 6.64 -11.39 -9.94
N THR A 344 6.07 -11.50 -11.13
CA THR A 344 5.97 -12.72 -11.91
C THR A 344 7.14 -12.83 -12.90
N ARG A 345 7.81 -13.96 -12.89
CA ARG A 345 8.93 -14.30 -13.76
C ARG A 345 10.01 -13.21 -13.84
N PRO A 346 10.56 -12.73 -12.71
CA PRO A 346 11.70 -11.84 -12.77
C PRO A 346 12.89 -12.55 -13.40
N GLN A 347 13.49 -11.95 -14.44
CA GLN A 347 14.70 -12.49 -15.07
C GLN A 347 15.93 -12.20 -14.19
N SER A 348 15.85 -12.62 -12.94
CA SER A 348 16.89 -12.46 -11.91
C SER A 348 16.81 -13.59 -10.90
N LYS A 349 17.96 -14.13 -10.49
CA LYS A 349 18.06 -15.14 -9.44
C LYS A 349 17.80 -14.58 -8.05
N SER A 350 18.06 -13.30 -7.86
CA SER A 350 17.83 -12.59 -6.59
C SER A 350 16.47 -11.89 -6.57
N ALA A 351 16.07 -11.40 -5.40
CA ALA A 351 14.89 -10.55 -5.25
C ALA A 351 15.17 -9.06 -5.62
N ARG A 352 16.36 -8.72 -6.13
CA ARG A 352 16.76 -7.34 -6.41
C ARG A 352 15.75 -6.55 -7.26
N PRO A 353 15.13 -7.10 -8.34
CA PRO A 353 14.14 -6.34 -9.09
C PRO A 353 12.96 -5.87 -8.25
N LEU A 354 12.50 -6.71 -7.30
CA LEU A 354 11.40 -6.35 -6.40
C LEU A 354 11.88 -5.47 -5.24
N SER A 355 13.10 -5.72 -4.69
CA SER A 355 13.62 -4.88 -3.60
C SER A 355 13.83 -3.44 -4.06
N MET A 356 14.33 -3.20 -5.27
CA MET A 356 14.43 -1.85 -5.82
C MET A 356 13.11 -1.08 -5.78
N ILE A 357 12.01 -1.77 -6.07
CA ILE A 357 10.68 -1.15 -6.04
C ILE A 357 10.29 -0.81 -4.60
N ILE A 358 10.45 -1.77 -3.69
CA ILE A 358 10.09 -1.60 -2.28
C ILE A 358 10.93 -0.51 -1.62
N ASP A 359 12.25 -0.53 -1.85
CA ASP A 359 13.20 0.46 -1.32
C ASP A 359 12.79 1.88 -1.74
N GLN A 360 12.45 2.07 -3.02
CA GLN A 360 11.99 3.36 -3.55
C GLN A 360 10.69 3.83 -2.90
N ILE A 361 9.72 2.93 -2.75
CA ILE A 361 8.43 3.25 -2.11
C ILE A 361 8.68 3.70 -0.68
N ILE A 362 9.48 2.95 0.09
CA ILE A 362 9.77 3.24 1.50
C ILE A 362 10.52 4.56 1.65
N VAL A 363 11.58 4.79 0.87
CA VAL A 363 12.37 6.04 0.93
C VAL A 363 11.49 7.25 0.63
N ASN A 364 10.69 7.20 -0.43
CA ASN A 364 9.83 8.32 -0.80
C ASN A 364 8.68 8.54 0.20
N ALA A 365 8.07 7.45 0.70
CA ALA A 365 7.03 7.54 1.72
C ALA A 365 7.57 8.08 3.05
N THR A 366 8.77 7.68 3.44
CA THR A 366 9.45 8.18 4.63
C THR A 366 9.60 9.69 4.59
N GLN A 367 10.08 10.20 3.46
CA GLN A 367 10.20 11.65 3.26
C GLN A 367 8.83 12.34 3.20
N TYR A 368 7.86 11.72 2.56
CA TYR A 368 6.51 12.26 2.39
C TYR A 368 5.77 12.40 3.73
N TYR A 369 5.86 11.38 4.59
CA TYR A 369 5.26 11.38 5.92
C TYR A 369 6.14 12.05 6.99
N GLY A 370 7.38 12.40 6.67
CA GLY A 370 8.35 12.95 7.63
C GLY A 370 8.72 11.95 8.73
N ILE A 371 8.83 10.65 8.38
CA ILE A 371 9.24 9.62 9.32
C ILE A 371 10.74 9.77 9.57
N ASP A 372 11.16 9.84 10.84
CA ASP A 372 12.57 9.90 11.19
C ASP A 372 13.25 8.54 10.96
N THR A 373 14.38 8.57 10.27
CA THR A 373 15.22 7.39 9.96
C THR A 373 16.48 7.32 10.83
N THR A 374 16.77 8.38 11.59
CA THR A 374 17.91 8.40 12.50
C THR A 374 17.45 8.04 13.91
N VAL A 375 17.67 6.80 14.29
CA VAL A 375 17.60 6.39 15.71
C VAL A 375 18.92 6.79 16.34
N ASP A 376 19.03 8.04 16.77
CA ASP A 376 20.04 8.40 17.76
C ASP A 376 19.38 8.21 19.13
N ASP A 377 19.83 7.21 19.88
CA ASP A 377 19.27 6.80 21.19
C ASP A 377 19.21 7.93 22.24
N ASN A 378 19.58 9.16 21.87
CA ASN A 378 19.62 10.33 22.72
C ASN A 378 18.88 11.57 22.18
N GLU A 379 18.27 11.54 21.01
CA GLU A 379 17.40 12.62 20.55
C GLU A 379 15.93 12.33 20.91
N VAL A 380 15.34 13.25 21.65
CA VAL A 380 13.89 13.27 21.89
C VAL A 380 13.24 13.61 20.55
N VAL A 381 12.78 12.60 19.84
CA VAL A 381 12.00 12.77 18.60
C VAL A 381 10.67 13.40 19.00
N ASP A 382 10.40 14.60 18.52
CA ASP A 382 9.07 15.20 18.68
C ASP A 382 8.03 14.28 18.03
N PRO A 383 7.06 13.78 18.82
CA PRO A 383 6.09 12.85 18.30
C PRO A 383 5.29 13.49 17.16
N VAL A 384 4.96 12.68 16.15
CA VAL A 384 4.01 13.10 15.10
C VAL A 384 2.66 13.32 15.79
N VAL A 385 2.18 14.58 15.81
CA VAL A 385 0.90 14.94 16.41
C VAL A 385 -0.10 15.18 15.29
N GLU A 386 -1.20 14.46 15.33
CA GLU A 386 -2.33 14.68 14.43
C GLU A 386 -3.28 15.72 15.01
N ASN A 387 -3.71 16.66 14.17
CA ASN A 387 -4.65 17.71 14.51
C ASN A 387 -5.68 17.88 13.40
N LEU A 388 -6.86 18.37 13.74
CA LEU A 388 -7.82 18.85 12.74
C LEU A 388 -7.48 20.29 12.36
N MET A 389 -7.36 20.57 11.08
CA MET A 389 -7.08 21.91 10.55
C MET A 389 -8.20 22.87 10.93
N PRO A 390 -7.94 23.94 11.72
CA PRO A 390 -8.94 24.94 12.05
C PRO A 390 -9.26 25.85 10.86
N SER A 391 -10.39 26.56 10.93
CA SER A 391 -10.67 27.65 10.01
C SER A 391 -9.94 28.91 10.44
N PHE A 392 -9.06 29.41 9.58
CA PHE A 392 -8.34 30.67 9.78
C PHE A 392 -8.89 31.80 8.92
N ILE A 393 -9.86 31.53 8.06
CA ILE A 393 -10.44 32.54 7.16
C ILE A 393 -10.99 33.72 7.98
N ASN A 394 -10.60 34.93 7.60
CA ASN A 394 -10.87 36.21 8.28
C ASN A 394 -10.21 36.39 9.65
N GLN A 395 -9.44 35.43 10.15
CA GLN A 395 -8.62 35.62 11.36
C GLN A 395 -7.37 36.44 11.05
N THR A 396 -6.79 37.04 12.11
CA THR A 396 -5.50 37.72 11.97
C THR A 396 -4.37 36.73 11.77
N ILE A 397 -3.35 37.13 11.01
CA ILE A 397 -2.17 36.28 10.77
C ILE A 397 -1.51 35.88 12.08
N ASN A 398 -1.38 36.80 13.04
CA ASN A 398 -0.78 36.48 14.34
C ASN A 398 -1.55 35.39 15.09
N ASN A 399 -2.88 35.41 15.06
CA ASN A 399 -3.68 34.40 15.72
C ASN A 399 -3.53 33.03 15.01
N ALA A 400 -3.60 33.02 13.68
CA ALA A 400 -3.46 31.81 12.88
C ALA A 400 -2.07 31.16 13.05
N THR A 401 -1.00 31.95 13.01
CA THR A 401 0.36 31.46 13.20
C THR A 401 0.61 30.96 14.61
N THR A 402 0.11 31.67 15.64
CA THR A 402 0.20 31.19 17.03
C THR A 402 -0.48 29.85 17.21
N THR A 403 -1.72 29.72 16.74
CA THR A 403 -2.46 28.44 16.84
C THR A 403 -1.73 27.30 16.14
N LEU A 404 -1.24 27.51 14.92
CA LEU A 404 -0.49 26.49 14.17
C LEU A 404 0.84 26.15 14.88
N THR A 405 1.53 27.13 15.44
CA THR A 405 2.76 26.88 16.21
C THR A 405 2.48 26.05 17.46
N GLU A 406 1.37 26.30 18.17
CA GLU A 406 0.93 25.49 19.31
C GLU A 406 0.57 24.05 18.89
N MET A 407 0.13 23.85 17.64
CA MET A 407 -0.09 22.54 17.03
C MET A 407 1.21 21.88 16.50
N GLY A 408 2.37 22.53 16.70
CA GLY A 408 3.67 22.09 16.19
C GLY A 408 3.87 22.30 14.69
N VAL A 409 3.03 23.11 14.04
CA VAL A 409 3.06 23.37 12.59
C VAL A 409 3.62 24.77 12.32
N THR A 410 4.61 24.87 11.44
CA THR A 410 5.12 26.17 10.96
C THR A 410 4.48 26.51 9.61
N PRO A 411 3.55 27.48 9.55
CA PRO A 411 2.88 27.83 8.31
C PRO A 411 3.73 28.67 7.36
N TYR A 412 3.48 28.51 6.06
CA TYR A 412 3.95 29.44 5.04
C TYR A 412 2.93 30.57 4.90
N VAL A 413 3.30 31.77 5.33
CA VAL A 413 2.48 32.97 5.19
C VAL A 413 2.79 33.63 3.84
N LEU A 414 1.78 33.74 3.00
CA LEU A 414 1.88 34.26 1.62
C LEU A 414 1.26 35.64 1.52
N GLY A 415 2.12 36.68 1.36
CA GLY A 415 1.76 38.07 1.36
C GLY A 415 2.01 38.78 2.71
N ASN A 416 1.89 40.10 2.74
CA ASN A 416 2.17 40.96 3.91
C ASN A 416 0.89 41.54 4.55
N GLY A 417 -0.27 40.98 4.25
CA GLY A 417 -1.55 41.40 4.81
C GLY A 417 -1.70 41.05 6.28
N THR A 418 -2.78 41.52 6.88
CA THR A 418 -3.06 41.31 8.31
C THR A 418 -4.05 40.22 8.64
N LYS A 419 -4.79 39.72 7.61
CA LYS A 419 -5.81 38.70 7.76
C LYS A 419 -5.64 37.59 6.73
N VAL A 420 -6.03 36.38 7.10
CA VAL A 420 -6.08 35.23 6.21
C VAL A 420 -7.31 35.32 5.30
N VAL A 421 -7.13 35.20 3.99
CA VAL A 421 -8.20 35.16 2.98
C VAL A 421 -8.35 33.78 2.34
N SER A 422 -7.29 32.97 2.39
CA SER A 422 -7.32 31.59 1.91
C SER A 422 -6.32 30.74 2.68
N GLN A 423 -6.60 29.46 2.82
CA GLN A 423 -5.75 28.50 3.52
C GLN A 423 -5.67 27.16 2.80
N TYR A 424 -4.60 26.45 3.04
CA TYR A 424 -4.45 25.03 2.70
C TYR A 424 -3.65 24.36 3.84
N PRO A 425 -4.02 23.17 4.27
CA PRO A 425 -5.24 22.40 3.93
C PRO A 425 -6.55 23.10 4.31
N ALA A 426 -7.68 22.54 3.81
CA ALA A 426 -9.00 23.06 4.15
C ALA A 426 -9.34 22.79 5.63
N GLU A 427 -10.27 23.59 6.19
CA GLU A 427 -10.84 23.34 7.52
C GLU A 427 -11.34 21.90 7.65
N GLY A 428 -11.10 21.25 8.81
CA GLY A 428 -11.54 19.89 9.11
C GLY A 428 -10.67 18.79 8.50
N THR A 429 -9.64 19.14 7.70
CA THR A 429 -8.66 18.15 7.23
C THR A 429 -7.78 17.70 8.40
N THR A 430 -7.56 16.41 8.55
CA THR A 430 -6.53 15.90 9.47
C THR A 430 -5.16 16.26 8.93
N ILE A 431 -4.36 16.93 9.72
CA ILE A 431 -2.98 17.35 9.40
C ILE A 431 -2.03 16.83 10.47
N THR A 432 -0.78 16.62 10.09
CA THR A 432 0.31 16.35 11.02
C THR A 432 1.19 17.58 11.23
N ASN A 433 1.95 17.60 12.32
CA ASN A 433 2.96 18.65 12.56
C ASN A 433 4.12 18.65 11.53
N LYS A 434 4.15 17.71 10.60
CA LYS A 434 5.15 17.63 9.50
C LYS A 434 4.59 18.15 8.17
N GLU A 435 3.28 18.43 8.06
CA GLU A 435 2.68 18.92 6.82
C GLU A 435 2.86 20.42 6.62
N LYS A 436 2.92 20.85 5.35
CA LYS A 436 2.98 22.27 4.99
C LYS A 436 1.59 22.87 5.00
N VAL A 437 1.45 23.95 5.75
CA VAL A 437 0.25 24.76 5.80
C VAL A 437 0.52 26.10 5.12
N PHE A 438 -0.36 26.49 4.20
CA PHE A 438 -0.28 27.77 3.51
C PHE A 438 -1.40 28.70 3.99
N LEU A 439 -1.05 29.93 4.33
CA LEU A 439 -1.97 31.00 4.70
C LEU A 439 -1.78 32.18 3.75
N VAL A 440 -2.76 32.44 2.88
CA VAL A 440 -2.74 33.61 1.99
C VAL A 440 -3.34 34.78 2.72
N THR A 441 -2.64 35.93 2.70
CA THR A 441 -3.10 37.13 3.34
C THR A 441 -3.96 38.01 2.43
N ASN A 442 -4.62 39.03 3.01
CA ASN A 442 -5.42 39.98 2.27
C ASN A 442 -4.58 41.03 1.50
N ASP A 443 -3.26 40.89 1.45
CA ASP A 443 -2.35 41.59 0.54
C ASP A 443 -1.63 40.57 -0.33
N ASP A 444 -2.16 40.35 -1.51
CA ASP A 444 -1.66 39.39 -2.52
C ASP A 444 -0.61 39.99 -3.45
N THR A 445 -0.37 41.33 -3.36
CA THR A 445 0.57 42.04 -4.22
C THR A 445 2.04 41.86 -3.79
N THR A 446 2.27 41.32 -2.61
CA THR A 446 3.60 41.16 -2.02
C THR A 446 3.99 39.68 -1.80
N ILE A 447 3.30 38.75 -2.45
CA ILE A 447 3.63 37.35 -2.33
C ILE A 447 4.96 37.04 -3.02
N ALA A 448 5.96 36.68 -2.23
CA ALA A 448 7.27 36.26 -2.74
C ALA A 448 7.30 34.74 -2.95
N MET A 449 7.92 34.30 -4.04
CA MET A 449 8.17 32.89 -4.32
C MET A 449 9.03 32.28 -3.23
N PRO A 450 8.58 31.21 -2.54
CA PRO A 450 9.42 30.50 -1.59
C PRO A 450 10.44 29.60 -2.30
N ASN A 451 11.45 29.13 -1.57
CA ASN A 451 12.23 28.01 -2.01
C ASN A 451 11.40 26.74 -1.85
N ILE A 452 11.01 26.13 -2.98
CA ILE A 452 10.19 24.93 -2.99
C ILE A 452 11.01 23.66 -3.29
N THR A 453 12.34 23.74 -3.29
CA THR A 453 13.19 22.55 -3.41
C THR A 453 12.89 21.57 -2.30
N GLY A 454 12.70 20.30 -2.66
CA GLY A 454 12.31 19.25 -1.71
C GLY A 454 10.81 19.18 -1.40
N TRP A 455 9.97 20.05 -1.98
CA TRP A 455 8.53 19.91 -1.84
C TRP A 455 8.01 18.76 -2.71
N SER A 456 6.98 18.10 -2.21
CA SER A 456 6.27 17.07 -2.97
C SER A 456 5.40 17.68 -4.08
N LEU A 457 5.03 16.88 -5.06
CA LEU A 457 4.10 17.30 -6.12
C LEU A 457 2.76 17.81 -5.55
N LYS A 458 2.23 17.16 -4.48
CA LYS A 458 1.00 17.57 -3.78
C LYS A 458 1.14 19.01 -3.25
N GLU A 459 2.24 19.30 -2.58
CA GLU A 459 2.49 20.62 -1.98
C GLU A 459 2.64 21.71 -3.03
N VAL A 460 3.36 21.41 -4.13
CA VAL A 460 3.51 22.38 -5.23
C VAL A 460 2.19 22.66 -5.93
N LYS A 461 1.39 21.61 -6.17
CA LYS A 461 0.05 21.76 -6.74
C LYS A 461 -0.86 22.58 -5.82
N ALA A 462 -0.83 22.31 -4.51
CA ALA A 462 -1.61 23.06 -3.53
C ALA A 462 -1.22 24.55 -3.52
N PHE A 463 0.08 24.84 -3.49
CA PHE A 463 0.62 26.20 -3.57
C PHE A 463 0.18 26.92 -4.85
N ALA A 464 0.38 26.28 -6.01
CA ALA A 464 0.03 26.88 -7.31
C ALA A 464 -1.48 27.11 -7.45
N ASN A 465 -2.30 26.15 -7.02
CA ASN A 465 -3.76 26.26 -7.05
C ASN A 465 -4.26 27.37 -6.11
N LEU A 466 -3.71 27.44 -4.89
CA LEU A 466 -4.08 28.45 -3.90
C LEU A 466 -3.83 29.87 -4.40
N LEU A 467 -2.73 30.07 -5.14
CA LEU A 467 -2.35 31.35 -5.74
C LEU A 467 -2.85 31.53 -7.18
N LYS A 468 -3.53 30.54 -7.75
CA LYS A 468 -4.01 30.52 -9.14
C LYS A 468 -2.91 30.75 -10.17
N ILE A 469 -1.71 30.21 -9.91
CA ILE A 469 -0.56 30.30 -10.80
C ILE A 469 -0.55 29.08 -11.73
N PRO A 470 -0.46 29.26 -13.07
CA PRO A 470 -0.24 28.16 -13.99
C PRO A 470 1.01 27.37 -13.63
N LEU A 471 0.87 26.03 -13.51
CA LEU A 471 1.94 25.13 -13.13
C LEU A 471 2.26 24.17 -14.27
N THR A 472 3.53 24.12 -14.64
CA THR A 472 4.07 23.06 -15.53
C THR A 472 5.02 22.18 -14.72
N VAL A 473 4.78 20.86 -14.80
CA VAL A 473 5.55 19.88 -14.05
C VAL A 473 6.30 18.98 -15.03
N THR A 474 7.60 18.79 -14.79
CA THR A 474 8.45 17.84 -15.51
C THR A 474 9.02 16.86 -14.50
N GLY A 475 8.90 15.57 -14.79
CA GLY A 475 9.31 14.51 -13.86
C GLY A 475 8.32 14.33 -12.71
N ASN A 476 8.76 13.64 -11.67
CA ASN A 476 7.92 13.17 -10.57
C ASN A 476 8.73 13.06 -9.27
N GLY A 477 8.04 13.05 -8.10
CA GLY A 477 8.67 12.95 -6.79
C GLY A 477 8.75 14.30 -6.09
N TYR A 478 9.97 14.76 -5.82
CA TYR A 478 10.24 15.99 -5.09
C TYR A 478 10.93 17.03 -5.99
N VAL A 479 10.61 18.29 -5.78
CA VAL A 479 11.18 19.40 -6.56
C VAL A 479 12.70 19.45 -6.42
N THR A 480 13.39 19.37 -7.53
CA THR A 480 14.86 19.59 -7.62
C THR A 480 15.20 20.95 -8.22
N SER A 481 14.28 21.52 -9.00
CA SER A 481 14.45 22.89 -9.53
C SER A 481 13.12 23.60 -9.76
N GLN A 482 13.12 24.91 -9.65
CA GLN A 482 12.00 25.80 -9.88
C GLN A 482 12.38 26.93 -10.85
N SER A 483 11.46 27.31 -11.75
CA SER A 483 11.72 28.34 -12.77
C SER A 483 11.72 29.77 -12.23
N ILE A 484 10.99 30.02 -11.13
CA ILE A 484 10.92 31.33 -10.48
C ILE A 484 11.84 31.28 -9.26
N SER A 485 12.83 32.19 -9.22
CA SER A 485 13.78 32.25 -8.11
C SER A 485 13.10 32.64 -6.80
N GLU A 486 13.59 32.10 -5.69
CA GLU A 486 13.17 32.47 -4.34
C GLU A 486 13.22 34.01 -4.17
N GLY A 487 12.24 34.57 -3.50
CA GLY A 487 12.10 36.01 -3.25
C GLY A 487 11.51 36.83 -4.40
N THR A 488 11.32 36.24 -5.59
CA THR A 488 10.67 36.93 -6.71
C THR A 488 9.20 37.19 -6.36
N ILE A 489 8.72 38.41 -6.51
CA ILE A 489 7.32 38.77 -6.28
C ILE A 489 6.45 38.13 -7.39
N LEU A 490 5.48 37.35 -6.97
CA LEU A 490 4.51 36.70 -7.85
C LEU A 490 3.43 37.69 -8.28
N ASN A 491 2.97 37.55 -9.51
CA ASN A 491 1.88 38.33 -10.09
C ASN A 491 1.00 37.46 -10.99
N GLN A 492 -0.01 38.06 -11.60
CA GLN A 492 -0.97 37.34 -12.46
C GLN A 492 -0.37 36.70 -13.73
N ASP A 493 0.80 37.20 -14.16
CA ASP A 493 1.52 36.68 -15.32
C ASP A 493 2.58 35.63 -14.94
N SER A 494 2.74 35.35 -13.65
CA SER A 494 3.70 34.34 -13.17
C SER A 494 3.29 32.95 -13.63
N MET A 495 4.25 32.22 -14.21
CA MET A 495 4.10 30.82 -14.62
C MET A 495 5.19 30.00 -13.95
N LEU A 496 4.79 29.03 -13.13
CA LEU A 496 5.73 28.18 -12.41
C LEU A 496 6.00 26.89 -13.19
N THR A 497 7.25 26.63 -13.50
CA THR A 497 7.71 25.35 -14.01
C THR A 497 8.60 24.72 -12.94
N VAL A 498 8.39 23.44 -12.66
CA VAL A 498 9.19 22.68 -11.71
C VAL A 498 9.70 21.39 -12.35
N THR A 499 10.91 20.99 -11.97
CA THR A 499 11.43 19.67 -12.24
C THR A 499 11.42 18.88 -10.94
N LEU A 500 10.90 17.65 -11.00
CA LEU A 500 10.83 16.74 -9.87
C LEU A 500 11.63 15.48 -10.16
N GLU A 501 12.26 14.95 -9.11
CA GLU A 501 12.97 13.66 -9.16
C GLU A 501 12.61 12.83 -7.94
N VAL A 502 12.57 11.51 -8.13
CA VAL A 502 12.41 10.56 -7.02
C VAL A 502 13.74 10.43 -6.31
N LYS A 503 13.76 10.58 -5.00
CA LYS A 503 14.97 10.34 -4.22
C LYS A 503 15.20 8.84 -4.11
N PHE A 504 16.18 8.36 -4.84
CA PHE A 504 16.63 6.98 -4.78
C PHE A 504 17.99 6.91 -4.06
N GLN A 505 18.04 6.21 -2.95
CA GLN A 505 19.32 5.78 -2.38
C GLN A 505 19.64 4.40 -2.97
N SER A 506 20.56 4.34 -3.92
CA SER A 506 21.15 3.07 -4.31
C SER A 506 22.04 2.60 -3.17
N SER A 507 21.68 1.51 -2.50
CA SER A 507 22.68 0.77 -1.71
C SER A 507 23.81 0.37 -2.64
N ALA A 508 25.02 0.87 -2.35
CA ALA A 508 26.24 0.56 -3.08
C ALA A 508 26.59 -0.94 -2.97
#